data_b8d5f675e5125e866a90be48a375e3fa
#
_entry.id   b8d5f675e5125e866a90be48a375e3fa
#
_cell.length_a   1.000
_cell.length_b   1.000
_cell.length_c   1.000
_cell.angle_alpha   90.00
_cell.angle_beta   90.00
_cell.angle_gamma   90.00
#
_symmetry.space_group_name_H-M   'P 1'
#
loop_
_entity.id
_entity.type
_entity.pdbx_description
1 polymer ?
#
loop_
_entity_poly.entity_id
_entity_poly.type
_entity_poly.pdbx_seq_one_letter_code
_entity_poly.pdbx_strand_id
1 'polypeptide(L)'
;MSADTADYAILLAAHGSRDPASAAQFEQLVAEVKKLEPGRIVTHGFLEFNAPTLDEAARAAVAAGAREVVMVPGVLLAATHAKNDLPAELKVLREEHPGVTFHSGAALDLHPLLLEVCRERLIAAEAAAESEVRRDRTLLLVAGRGTTDPDANGDVHKLARFLEEGLGYGASLVGYTGTAKPDLPTALARAAALGFERVVVLPYLLFGGVLLNRVTAAVAAATERWPRTEYLAAGPLGPDPKVARVFLERAHEGAQGQGHMNCSLCKYRVAVVGYEGQVGAPQVGHHGGVRGLLARAEESATPRVMPAYMPHPIEAASFEIIEGLRDWAAVNPADRYAMQRLVHTAGDPDIVDDLYFSPGATEAGVMAILRGLTVVTDVTMVQSGLKRQNLKDLGVNVWCGVHDPETHLMSQETGLTRSASGIRRAYEKFGNDCIVAIGDAPTAIFEAVRLIRERHWRPGLVIGLPVGFVGTRESKAALRGCLSVPRITNAGTRGGSPWASSVVNALMIEAQNRMAAVSAAELAPEGGA
;
A
#
# COMPACT_ATOMS: atom_id res chain seq x y z
N MET A 1 45.97 3.35 14.63
CA MET A 1 45.40 4.53 13.97
C MET A 1 44.06 4.77 14.62
N SER A 2 43.93 5.77 15.49
CA SER A 2 42.69 6.16 16.12
C SER A 2 41.74 6.67 15.03
N ALA A 3 40.70 5.93 14.73
CA ALA A 3 39.61 6.45 13.92
C ALA A 3 39.00 7.62 14.69
N ASP A 4 39.01 8.78 14.05
CA ASP A 4 38.32 9.99 14.48
C ASP A 4 36.85 9.59 14.72
N THR A 5 36.45 9.46 15.98
CA THR A 5 35.05 9.17 16.33
C THR A 5 34.27 10.45 16.11
N ALA A 6 33.85 10.69 14.87
CA ALA A 6 32.88 11.72 14.57
C ALA A 6 31.70 11.60 15.57
N ASP A 7 31.41 12.70 16.26
CA ASP A 7 30.41 12.75 17.34
C ASP A 7 28.99 12.88 16.74
N TYR A 8 28.48 11.78 16.19
CA TYR A 8 27.14 11.73 15.61
C TYR A 8 26.20 10.86 16.46
N ALA A 9 24.94 11.19 16.47
CA ALA A 9 23.87 10.38 17.02
C ALA A 9 23.35 9.35 16.01
N ILE A 10 22.87 8.23 16.50
CA ILE A 10 22.24 7.17 15.69
C ILE A 10 20.73 7.22 15.90
N LEU A 11 19.98 7.34 14.81
CA LEU A 11 18.53 7.21 14.77
C LEU A 11 18.15 5.93 14.03
N LEU A 12 17.72 4.89 14.76
CA LEU A 12 17.27 3.63 14.18
C LEU A 12 15.81 3.76 13.73
N ALA A 13 15.56 3.63 12.42
CA ALA A 13 14.27 3.85 11.80
C ALA A 13 13.59 2.53 11.44
N ALA A 14 12.59 2.09 12.21
CA ALA A 14 11.79 0.89 11.92
C ALA A 14 10.46 1.22 11.24
N HIS A 15 9.88 0.24 10.57
CA HIS A 15 8.55 0.37 9.99
C HIS A 15 7.46 0.50 11.08
N GLY A 16 7.61 -0.25 12.16
CA GLY A 16 6.54 -0.47 13.13
C GLY A 16 5.67 -1.69 12.80
N SER A 17 4.88 -2.12 13.76
CA SER A 17 4.04 -3.32 13.63
C SER A 17 2.78 -3.20 14.48
N ARG A 18 1.67 -3.76 14.00
CA ARG A 18 0.47 -3.98 14.83
C ARG A 18 0.64 -5.10 15.86
N ASP A 19 1.65 -5.95 15.68
CA ASP A 19 2.02 -6.98 16.65
C ASP A 19 2.98 -6.38 17.69
N PRO A 20 2.59 -6.27 18.96
CA PRO A 20 3.43 -5.70 20.01
C PRO A 20 4.76 -6.44 20.21
N ALA A 21 4.79 -7.75 19.94
CA ALA A 21 6.00 -8.55 20.08
C ALA A 21 7.10 -8.12 19.10
N SER A 22 6.73 -7.72 17.88
CA SER A 22 7.69 -7.20 16.90
C SER A 22 8.33 -5.89 17.34
N ALA A 23 7.56 -4.97 17.92
CA ALA A 23 8.06 -3.71 18.44
C ALA A 23 9.03 -3.96 19.61
N ALA A 24 8.66 -4.82 20.55
CA ALA A 24 9.50 -5.19 21.68
C ALA A 24 10.83 -5.83 21.26
N GLN A 25 10.83 -6.67 20.22
CA GLN A 25 12.04 -7.26 19.65
C GLN A 25 12.94 -6.19 19.00
N PHE A 26 12.35 -5.19 18.36
CA PHE A 26 13.13 -4.06 17.85
C PHE A 26 13.75 -3.23 18.99
N GLU A 27 13.02 -2.97 20.06
CA GLU A 27 13.55 -2.27 21.24
C GLU A 27 14.68 -3.06 21.91
N GLN A 28 14.60 -4.39 21.97
CA GLN A 28 15.70 -5.25 22.41
C GLN A 28 16.94 -5.06 21.54
N LEU A 29 16.77 -5.00 20.20
CA LEU A 29 17.86 -4.75 19.28
C LEU A 29 18.47 -3.35 19.49
N VAL A 30 17.66 -2.34 19.71
CA VAL A 30 18.12 -0.97 20.09
C VAL A 30 18.96 -1.01 21.37
N ALA A 31 18.53 -1.78 22.37
CA ALA A 31 19.30 -1.96 23.60
C ALA A 31 20.67 -2.61 23.34
N GLU A 32 20.75 -3.60 22.43
CA GLU A 32 22.04 -4.19 22.03
C GLU A 32 22.94 -3.17 21.31
N VAL A 33 22.39 -2.34 20.41
CA VAL A 33 23.15 -1.27 19.76
C VAL A 33 23.71 -0.28 20.81
N LYS A 34 22.91 0.13 21.82
CA LYS A 34 23.36 0.99 22.90
C LYS A 34 24.49 0.39 23.74
N LYS A 35 24.49 -0.94 23.95
CA LYS A 35 25.57 -1.64 24.66
C LYS A 35 26.88 -1.65 23.87
N LEU A 36 26.79 -1.71 22.53
CA LEU A 36 27.98 -1.74 21.68
C LEU A 36 28.65 -0.36 21.54
N GLU A 37 27.89 0.73 21.69
CA GLU A 37 28.36 2.11 21.63
C GLU A 37 27.98 2.89 22.93
N PRO A 38 28.58 2.55 24.07
CA PRO A 38 28.28 3.23 25.33
C PRO A 38 28.72 4.70 25.26
N GLY A 39 27.79 5.60 25.59
CA GLY A 39 28.03 7.05 25.54
C GLY A 39 27.59 7.75 24.26
N ARG A 40 27.29 7.04 23.19
CA ARG A 40 26.70 7.61 21.98
C ARG A 40 25.21 7.84 22.15
N ILE A 41 24.69 8.94 21.63
CA ILE A 41 23.25 9.18 21.56
C ILE A 41 22.65 8.20 20.56
N VAL A 42 21.82 7.24 21.02
CA VAL A 42 21.10 6.29 20.19
C VAL A 42 19.62 6.45 20.48
N THR A 43 18.86 6.89 19.48
CA THR A 43 17.39 6.97 19.50
C THR A 43 16.79 6.00 18.49
N HIS A 44 15.52 5.75 18.60
CA HIS A 44 14.78 4.94 17.63
C HIS A 44 13.39 5.51 17.42
N GLY A 45 12.83 5.28 16.24
CA GLY A 45 11.48 5.69 15.91
C GLY A 45 10.86 4.78 14.86
N PHE A 46 9.54 4.88 14.77
CA PHE A 46 8.72 4.07 13.87
C PHE A 46 8.04 4.94 12.81
N LEU A 47 7.97 4.40 11.58
CA LEU A 47 7.21 5.02 10.49
C LEU A 47 5.71 4.95 10.74
N GLU A 48 5.23 3.82 11.29
CA GLU A 48 3.81 3.54 11.49
C GLU A 48 3.57 2.75 12.79
N PHE A 49 2.32 2.70 13.24
CA PHE A 49 1.74 1.84 14.29
C PHE A 49 2.28 2.02 15.71
N ASN A 50 3.51 2.42 15.89
CA ASN A 50 4.18 2.47 17.21
C ASN A 50 4.74 3.87 17.49
N ALA A 51 4.99 4.14 18.76
CA ALA A 51 5.70 5.31 19.25
C ALA A 51 7.05 4.90 19.85
N PRO A 52 8.06 5.80 19.88
CA PRO A 52 8.03 7.14 19.32
C PRO A 52 8.03 7.15 17.78
N THR A 53 7.52 8.23 17.19
CA THR A 53 7.66 8.47 15.73
C THR A 53 9.11 8.82 15.39
N LEU A 54 9.47 8.79 14.10
CA LEU A 54 10.82 9.18 13.65
C LEU A 54 11.13 10.63 14.00
N ASP A 55 10.14 11.51 13.90
CA ASP A 55 10.25 12.90 14.27
C ASP A 55 10.49 13.09 15.77
N GLU A 56 9.72 12.43 16.62
CA GLU A 56 9.91 12.45 18.07
C GLU A 56 11.30 11.94 18.46
N ALA A 57 11.76 10.88 17.81
CA ALA A 57 13.10 10.31 18.04
C ALA A 57 14.23 11.23 17.57
N ALA A 58 14.05 11.93 16.44
CA ALA A 58 15.00 12.92 15.95
C ALA A 58 15.07 14.14 16.89
N ARG A 59 13.91 14.67 17.32
CA ARG A 59 13.86 15.76 18.31
C ARG A 59 14.53 15.36 19.64
N ALA A 60 14.34 14.13 20.10
CA ALA A 60 15.00 13.63 21.29
C ALA A 60 16.53 13.59 21.13
N ALA A 61 17.06 13.18 19.97
CA ALA A 61 18.49 13.21 19.68
C ALA A 61 19.04 14.64 19.69
N VAL A 62 18.35 15.59 19.04
CA VAL A 62 18.70 17.01 19.00
C VAL A 62 18.68 17.63 20.41
N ALA A 63 17.64 17.34 21.21
CA ALA A 63 17.53 17.81 22.59
C ALA A 63 18.63 17.24 23.49
N ALA A 64 19.14 16.04 23.21
CA ALA A 64 20.30 15.43 23.87
C ALA A 64 21.65 16.03 23.41
N GLY A 65 21.64 17.01 22.51
CA GLY A 65 22.84 17.76 22.06
C GLY A 65 23.43 17.29 20.74
N ALA A 66 22.79 16.37 20.00
CA ALA A 66 23.30 15.94 18.70
C ALA A 66 23.38 17.09 17.69
N ARG A 67 24.52 17.20 17.01
CA ARG A 67 24.75 18.13 15.89
C ARG A 67 24.78 17.41 14.55
N GLU A 68 24.99 16.12 14.60
CA GLU A 68 24.99 15.23 13.45
C GLU A 68 24.19 13.97 13.82
N VAL A 69 23.28 13.55 12.95
CA VAL A 69 22.38 12.40 13.17
C VAL A 69 22.42 11.51 11.93
N VAL A 70 22.71 10.24 12.13
CA VAL A 70 22.63 9.23 11.05
C VAL A 70 21.36 8.40 11.25
N MET A 71 20.43 8.49 10.31
CA MET A 71 19.23 7.65 10.28
C MET A 71 19.55 6.34 9.56
N VAL A 72 19.45 5.23 10.28
CA VAL A 72 19.68 3.88 9.73
C VAL A 72 18.34 3.16 9.52
N PRO A 73 18.02 2.79 8.27
CA PRO A 73 16.81 2.04 7.96
C PRO A 73 16.80 0.64 8.62
N GLY A 74 15.83 0.38 9.46
CA GLY A 74 15.59 -0.93 10.08
C GLY A 74 14.86 -1.89 9.14
N VAL A 75 15.33 -2.00 7.90
CA VAL A 75 14.80 -2.90 6.88
C VAL A 75 15.92 -3.73 6.28
N LEU A 76 15.63 -5.01 6.00
CA LEU A 76 16.62 -5.92 5.42
C LEU A 76 17.04 -5.48 4.02
N LEU A 77 16.10 -5.17 3.15
CA LEU A 77 16.36 -4.84 1.75
C LEU A 77 15.77 -3.48 1.38
N ALA A 78 16.48 -2.73 0.54
CA ALA A 78 16.07 -1.40 0.12
C ALA A 78 14.91 -1.45 -0.87
N ALA A 79 13.69 -1.25 -0.37
CA ALA A 79 12.49 -1.08 -1.18
C ALA A 79 11.87 0.30 -0.92
N THR A 80 10.58 0.46 -1.17
CA THR A 80 9.86 1.73 -1.13
C THR A 80 10.15 2.56 0.14
N HIS A 81 10.10 1.96 1.33
CA HIS A 81 10.36 2.71 2.58
C HIS A 81 11.77 3.30 2.62
N ALA A 82 12.79 2.50 2.29
CA ALA A 82 14.17 2.99 2.29
C ALA A 82 14.46 3.95 1.12
N LYS A 83 13.87 3.71 -0.06
CA LYS A 83 14.11 4.50 -1.28
C LYS A 83 13.23 5.75 -1.40
N ASN A 84 12.12 5.84 -0.67
CA ASN A 84 11.13 6.91 -0.79
C ASN A 84 10.75 7.54 0.55
N ASP A 85 10.21 6.78 1.51
CA ASP A 85 9.60 7.35 2.72
C ASP A 85 10.66 7.95 3.67
N LEU A 86 11.74 7.23 3.94
CA LEU A 86 12.81 7.71 4.81
C LEU A 86 13.60 8.91 4.22
N PRO A 87 13.92 8.93 2.91
CA PRO A 87 14.47 10.14 2.29
C PRO A 87 13.54 11.35 2.35
N ALA A 88 12.22 11.16 2.21
CA ALA A 88 11.24 12.23 2.36
C ALA A 88 11.23 12.76 3.79
N GLU A 89 11.27 11.88 4.78
CA GLU A 89 11.34 12.24 6.21
C GLU A 89 12.64 13.00 6.53
N LEU A 90 13.79 12.53 6.05
CA LEU A 90 15.06 13.21 6.22
C LEU A 90 15.08 14.63 5.64
N LYS A 91 14.38 14.83 4.52
CA LYS A 91 14.27 16.18 3.94
C LYS A 91 13.53 17.12 4.90
N VAL A 92 12.42 16.69 5.48
CA VAL A 92 11.65 17.49 6.45
C VAL A 92 12.46 17.77 7.71
N LEU A 93 13.16 16.75 8.26
CA LEU A 93 14.01 16.93 9.45
C LEU A 93 15.12 17.96 9.22
N ARG A 94 15.73 17.99 8.03
CA ARG A 94 16.74 19.00 7.67
C ARG A 94 16.18 20.42 7.61
N GLU A 95 14.94 20.57 7.13
CA GLU A 95 14.24 21.86 7.07
C GLU A 95 13.87 22.37 8.47
N GLU A 96 13.46 21.48 9.37
CA GLU A 96 13.06 21.83 10.75
C GLU A 96 14.24 22.06 11.69
N HIS A 97 15.39 21.44 11.43
CA HIS A 97 16.59 21.54 12.28
C HIS A 97 17.80 22.04 11.49
N PRO A 98 17.80 23.31 11.00
CA PRO A 98 18.85 23.81 10.11
C PRO A 98 20.26 23.83 10.75
N GLY A 99 20.37 23.71 12.09
CA GLY A 99 21.63 23.59 12.82
C GLY A 99 22.14 22.17 13.02
N VAL A 100 21.46 21.16 12.47
CA VAL A 100 21.80 19.73 12.61
C VAL A 100 21.98 19.11 11.23
N THR A 101 23.05 18.35 11.06
CA THR A 101 23.31 17.60 9.83
C THR A 101 22.67 16.21 9.94
N PHE A 102 21.80 15.87 8.98
CA PHE A 102 21.17 14.55 8.91
C PHE A 102 21.71 13.75 7.74
N HIS A 103 22.22 12.55 8.03
CA HIS A 103 22.69 11.58 7.05
C HIS A 103 21.74 10.38 6.96
N SER A 104 21.79 9.65 5.85
CA SER A 104 21.12 8.36 5.67
C SER A 104 22.15 7.25 5.68
N GLY A 105 21.96 6.25 6.53
CA GLY A 105 22.59 4.95 6.36
C GLY A 105 21.94 4.15 5.24
N ALA A 106 22.61 3.10 4.77
CA ALA A 106 22.04 2.12 3.87
C ALA A 106 21.05 1.19 4.61
N ALA A 107 20.21 0.45 3.87
CA ALA A 107 19.49 -0.72 4.40
C ALA A 107 20.50 -1.77 4.91
N LEU A 108 20.04 -2.74 5.69
CA LEU A 108 20.94 -3.78 6.22
C LEU A 108 21.57 -4.63 5.11
N ASP A 109 20.77 -4.89 4.05
CA ASP A 109 21.16 -5.56 2.81
C ASP A 109 21.75 -6.98 3.02
N LEU A 110 22.52 -7.49 2.04
CA LEU A 110 23.17 -8.79 2.10
C LEU A 110 24.52 -8.68 2.83
N HIS A 111 24.47 -8.29 4.10
CA HIS A 111 25.68 -8.11 4.92
C HIS A 111 26.27 -9.46 5.35
N PRO A 112 27.62 -9.64 5.38
CA PRO A 112 28.24 -10.90 5.80
C PRO A 112 27.76 -11.42 7.15
N LEU A 113 27.59 -10.56 8.16
CA LEU A 113 27.05 -10.95 9.46
C LEU A 113 25.61 -11.44 9.39
N LEU A 114 24.78 -10.90 8.47
CA LEU A 114 23.43 -11.43 8.26
C LEU A 114 23.44 -12.79 7.59
N LEU A 115 24.36 -13.05 6.67
CA LEU A 115 24.58 -14.38 6.10
C LEU A 115 24.99 -15.40 7.17
N GLU A 116 25.82 -14.99 8.14
CA GLU A 116 26.15 -15.83 9.29
C GLU A 116 24.93 -16.13 10.16
N VAL A 117 24.10 -15.14 10.46
CA VAL A 117 22.84 -15.34 11.20
C VAL A 117 21.93 -16.31 10.43
N CYS A 118 21.77 -16.14 9.12
CA CYS A 118 21.01 -17.07 8.29
C CYS A 118 21.54 -18.50 8.43
N ARG A 119 22.86 -18.68 8.32
CA ARG A 119 23.52 -19.99 8.51
C ARG A 119 23.21 -20.59 9.87
N GLU A 120 23.30 -19.80 10.94
CA GLU A 120 23.03 -20.27 12.31
C GLU A 120 21.56 -20.69 12.49
N ARG A 121 20.60 -19.94 11.92
CA ARG A 121 19.18 -20.28 11.95
C ARG A 121 18.89 -21.58 11.19
N LEU A 122 19.54 -21.78 10.04
CA LEU A 122 19.43 -23.02 9.26
C LEU A 122 20.02 -24.21 10.00
N ILE A 123 21.25 -24.09 10.56
CA ILE A 123 21.88 -25.16 11.36
C ILE A 123 21.02 -25.51 12.57
N ALA A 124 20.45 -24.53 13.27
CA ALA A 124 19.59 -24.78 14.42
C ALA A 124 18.30 -25.53 14.03
N ALA A 125 17.69 -25.17 12.88
CA ALA A 125 16.51 -25.89 12.38
C ALA A 125 16.84 -27.32 11.97
N GLU A 126 17.97 -27.54 11.30
CA GLU A 126 18.44 -28.88 10.91
C GLU A 126 18.79 -29.75 12.13
N ALA A 127 19.42 -29.17 13.17
CA ALA A 127 19.76 -29.87 14.40
C ALA A 127 18.54 -30.24 15.26
N ALA A 128 17.43 -29.54 15.12
CA ALA A 128 16.17 -29.85 15.79
C ALA A 128 15.31 -30.89 15.03
N ALA A 129 15.72 -31.30 13.84
CA ALA A 129 15.00 -32.29 13.04
C ALA A 129 15.11 -33.69 13.61
N GLU A 130 14.07 -34.50 13.40
CA GLU A 130 14.05 -35.90 13.87
C GLU A 130 14.90 -36.84 12.98
N SER A 131 15.17 -36.46 11.74
CA SER A 131 15.90 -37.23 10.75
C SER A 131 17.23 -36.59 10.36
N GLU A 132 18.21 -37.39 10.00
CA GLU A 132 19.47 -36.93 9.40
C GLU A 132 19.33 -36.96 7.87
N VAL A 133 19.19 -35.77 7.24
CA VAL A 133 19.18 -35.61 5.79
C VAL A 133 20.37 -34.77 5.36
N ARG A 134 21.13 -35.24 4.37
CA ARG A 134 22.26 -34.50 3.82
C ARG A 134 21.78 -33.23 3.09
N ARG A 135 22.59 -32.16 3.11
CA ARG A 135 22.23 -30.90 2.47
C ARG A 135 22.09 -30.99 0.95
N ASP A 136 22.87 -31.87 0.29
CA ASP A 136 22.71 -32.11 -1.16
C ASP A 136 21.37 -32.80 -1.51
N ARG A 137 20.65 -33.34 -0.51
CA ARG A 137 19.28 -33.88 -0.61
C ARG A 137 18.23 -32.97 0.02
N THR A 138 18.64 -31.79 0.45
CA THR A 138 17.78 -30.78 1.05
C THR A 138 17.63 -29.61 0.10
N LEU A 139 16.40 -29.12 -0.09
CA LEU A 139 16.10 -27.89 -0.80
C LEU A 139 16.00 -26.74 0.22
N LEU A 140 16.73 -25.65 -0.04
CA LEU A 140 16.59 -24.40 0.69
C LEU A 140 15.46 -23.56 0.07
N LEU A 141 14.45 -23.16 0.85
CA LEU A 141 13.44 -22.23 0.43
C LEU A 141 13.57 -20.93 1.24
N VAL A 142 13.99 -19.84 0.59
CA VAL A 142 14.06 -18.52 1.25
C VAL A 142 12.71 -17.82 1.14
N ALA A 143 12.10 -17.54 2.29
CA ALA A 143 10.82 -16.87 2.39
C ALA A 143 11.02 -15.37 2.66
N GLY A 144 10.94 -14.54 1.62
CA GLY A 144 11.01 -13.08 1.72
C GLY A 144 9.65 -12.43 1.98
N ARG A 145 9.66 -11.17 2.42
CA ARG A 145 8.42 -10.36 2.49
C ARG A 145 7.80 -10.17 1.10
N GLY A 146 8.63 -9.90 0.09
CA GLY A 146 8.20 -9.50 -1.23
C GLY A 146 7.70 -8.05 -1.28
N THR A 147 8.02 -7.38 -2.38
CA THR A 147 7.73 -5.96 -2.59
C THR A 147 7.43 -5.68 -4.06
N THR A 148 6.95 -4.48 -4.38
CA THR A 148 6.81 -3.98 -5.75
C THR A 148 8.14 -3.45 -6.32
N ASP A 149 9.24 -3.54 -5.58
CA ASP A 149 10.57 -3.16 -6.03
C ASP A 149 11.33 -4.40 -6.52
N PRO A 150 11.63 -4.51 -7.84
CA PRO A 150 12.28 -5.69 -8.41
C PRO A 150 13.72 -5.88 -7.93
N ASP A 151 14.44 -4.82 -7.60
CA ASP A 151 15.81 -4.85 -7.10
C ASP A 151 15.86 -5.57 -5.73
N ALA A 152 15.01 -5.15 -4.78
CA ALA A 152 14.89 -5.80 -3.48
C ALA A 152 14.41 -7.27 -3.58
N ASN A 153 13.54 -7.60 -4.53
CA ASN A 153 13.15 -8.99 -4.78
C ASN A 153 14.32 -9.80 -5.38
N GLY A 154 15.12 -9.18 -6.25
CA GLY A 154 16.33 -9.77 -6.82
C GLY A 154 17.37 -10.12 -5.75
N ASP A 155 17.51 -9.29 -4.70
CA ASP A 155 18.45 -9.56 -3.60
C ASP A 155 18.03 -10.79 -2.78
N VAL A 156 16.75 -11.12 -2.67
CA VAL A 156 16.30 -12.39 -2.05
C VAL A 156 16.79 -13.60 -2.86
N HIS A 157 16.77 -13.52 -4.19
CA HIS A 157 17.31 -14.59 -5.06
C HIS A 157 18.84 -14.69 -4.94
N LYS A 158 19.52 -13.55 -4.83
CA LYS A 158 20.96 -13.50 -4.58
C LYS A 158 21.31 -14.13 -3.24
N LEU A 159 20.57 -13.83 -2.17
CA LEU A 159 20.70 -14.46 -0.86
C LEU A 159 20.56 -16.00 -0.96
N ALA A 160 19.50 -16.46 -1.61
CA ALA A 160 19.24 -17.89 -1.78
C ALA A 160 20.43 -18.58 -2.46
N ARG A 161 21.01 -17.95 -3.49
CA ARG A 161 22.18 -18.47 -4.20
C ARG A 161 23.44 -18.54 -3.32
N PHE A 162 23.72 -17.47 -2.54
CA PHE A 162 24.85 -17.48 -1.60
C PHE A 162 24.74 -18.60 -0.57
N LEU A 163 23.55 -18.82 0.00
CA LEU A 163 23.33 -19.86 1.00
C LEU A 163 23.32 -21.26 0.39
N GLU A 164 22.76 -21.44 -0.81
CA GLU A 164 22.80 -22.71 -1.54
C GLU A 164 24.23 -23.17 -1.78
N GLU A 165 25.05 -22.34 -2.43
CA GLU A 165 26.44 -22.66 -2.76
C GLU A 165 27.32 -22.74 -1.50
N GLY A 166 27.17 -21.78 -0.58
CA GLY A 166 28.02 -21.68 0.61
C GLY A 166 27.77 -22.79 1.62
N LEU A 167 26.56 -23.35 1.67
CA LEU A 167 26.20 -24.40 2.64
C LEU A 167 26.00 -25.78 1.99
N GLY A 168 26.04 -25.89 0.66
CA GLY A 168 25.96 -27.12 -0.09
C GLY A 168 24.55 -27.74 -0.16
N TYR A 169 23.51 -26.91 -0.21
CA TYR A 169 22.16 -27.39 -0.47
C TYR A 169 22.01 -27.88 -1.91
N GLY A 170 21.16 -28.89 -2.12
CA GLY A 170 20.97 -29.50 -3.43
C GLY A 170 20.29 -28.56 -4.45
N ALA A 171 19.48 -27.64 -3.98
CA ALA A 171 18.87 -26.55 -4.75
C ALA A 171 18.33 -25.46 -3.83
N SER A 172 18.01 -24.29 -4.40
CA SER A 172 17.25 -23.26 -3.68
C SER A 172 16.05 -22.74 -4.49
N LEU A 173 15.03 -22.32 -3.75
CA LEU A 173 13.87 -21.60 -4.27
C LEU A 173 13.61 -20.34 -3.43
N VAL A 174 12.88 -19.39 -4.01
CA VAL A 174 12.41 -18.21 -3.32
C VAL A 174 10.88 -18.19 -3.35
N GLY A 175 10.26 -17.85 -2.22
CA GLY A 175 8.84 -17.60 -2.10
C GLY A 175 8.58 -16.33 -1.29
N TYR A 176 7.41 -15.70 -1.47
CA TYR A 176 7.09 -14.43 -0.84
C TYR A 176 5.81 -14.51 -0.02
N THR A 177 5.78 -13.78 1.10
CA THR A 177 4.61 -13.67 1.99
C THR A 177 3.73 -12.44 1.68
N GLY A 178 4.19 -11.55 0.79
CA GLY A 178 3.53 -10.31 0.40
C GLY A 178 3.12 -10.29 -1.08
N THR A 179 3.35 -9.17 -1.75
CA THR A 179 2.82 -8.90 -3.10
C THR A 179 3.62 -9.53 -4.24
N ALA A 180 4.88 -9.88 -4.02
CA ALA A 180 5.73 -10.49 -5.04
C ALA A 180 5.35 -11.95 -5.31
N LYS A 181 5.74 -12.46 -6.49
CA LYS A 181 5.49 -13.84 -6.91
C LYS A 181 6.82 -14.57 -7.16
N PRO A 182 6.85 -15.92 -6.96
CA PRO A 182 5.75 -16.75 -6.49
C PRO A 182 5.42 -16.50 -5.01
N ASP A 183 4.14 -16.62 -4.63
CA ASP A 183 3.77 -16.65 -3.22
C ASP A 183 4.30 -17.92 -2.55
N LEU A 184 4.42 -17.89 -1.22
CA LEU A 184 5.02 -18.97 -0.46
C LEU A 184 4.32 -20.33 -0.66
N PRO A 185 2.98 -20.45 -0.68
CA PRO A 185 2.31 -21.70 -1.00
C PRO A 185 2.66 -22.26 -2.38
N THR A 186 2.76 -21.39 -3.40
CA THR A 186 3.19 -21.79 -4.75
C THR A 186 4.65 -22.26 -4.76
N ALA A 187 5.53 -21.59 -4.02
CA ALA A 187 6.94 -21.99 -3.90
C ALA A 187 7.08 -23.34 -3.20
N LEU A 188 6.32 -23.59 -2.13
CA LEU A 188 6.28 -24.89 -1.44
C LEU A 188 5.75 -26.01 -2.34
N ALA A 189 4.72 -25.75 -3.15
CA ALA A 189 4.24 -26.74 -4.12
C ALA A 189 5.29 -27.08 -5.18
N ARG A 190 6.06 -26.09 -5.64
CA ARG A 190 7.21 -26.31 -6.55
C ARG A 190 8.31 -27.12 -5.88
N ALA A 191 8.63 -26.82 -4.61
CA ALA A 191 9.61 -27.55 -3.83
C ALA A 191 9.22 -29.03 -3.69
N ALA A 192 7.95 -29.33 -3.39
CA ALA A 192 7.43 -30.70 -3.32
C ALA A 192 7.57 -31.45 -4.66
N ALA A 193 7.34 -30.78 -5.79
CA ALA A 193 7.45 -31.38 -7.12
C ALA A 193 8.90 -31.72 -7.51
N LEU A 194 9.90 -31.09 -6.89
CA LEU A 194 11.32 -31.38 -7.13
C LEU A 194 11.81 -32.66 -6.44
N GLY A 195 11.05 -33.21 -5.49
CA GLY A 195 11.30 -34.53 -4.91
C GLY A 195 12.48 -34.61 -3.95
N PHE A 196 12.89 -33.51 -3.31
CA PHE A 196 13.89 -33.52 -2.26
C PHE A 196 13.36 -34.22 -1.00
N GLU A 197 14.25 -34.85 -0.24
CA GLU A 197 13.92 -35.55 1.02
C GLU A 197 13.50 -34.54 2.10
N ARG A 198 14.13 -33.35 2.08
CA ARG A 198 13.83 -32.24 3.02
C ARG A 198 13.71 -30.92 2.29
N VAL A 199 12.84 -30.06 2.80
CA VAL A 199 12.76 -28.63 2.47
C VAL A 199 12.96 -27.83 3.76
N VAL A 200 14.03 -27.04 3.83
CA VAL A 200 14.23 -26.09 4.93
C VAL A 200 13.83 -24.70 4.49
N VAL A 201 12.89 -24.09 5.22
CA VAL A 201 12.36 -22.76 4.93
C VAL A 201 13.04 -21.74 5.84
N LEU A 202 13.78 -20.80 5.25
CA LEU A 202 14.40 -19.67 5.93
C LEU A 202 13.52 -18.42 5.78
N PRO A 203 12.85 -17.94 6.84
CA PRO A 203 12.18 -16.65 6.82
C PRO A 203 13.24 -15.54 6.86
N TYR A 204 13.44 -14.84 5.74
CA TYR A 204 14.30 -13.65 5.71
C TYR A 204 13.54 -12.45 6.24
N LEU A 205 13.32 -12.46 7.56
CA LEU A 205 12.56 -11.48 8.35
C LEU A 205 13.37 -11.15 9.60
N LEU A 206 13.36 -9.85 9.99
CA LEU A 206 14.09 -9.42 11.20
C LEU A 206 13.45 -9.99 12.46
N PHE A 207 12.14 -9.93 12.59
CA PHE A 207 11.42 -10.21 13.83
C PHE A 207 10.23 -11.14 13.62
N GLY A 208 9.69 -11.64 14.70
CA GLY A 208 8.41 -12.32 14.77
C GLY A 208 7.24 -11.44 14.33
N GLY A 209 6.03 -11.99 14.33
CA GLY A 209 4.80 -11.29 13.98
C GLY A 209 4.05 -11.92 12.83
N VAL A 210 3.10 -11.18 12.25
CA VAL A 210 2.13 -11.69 11.27
C VAL A 210 2.80 -12.41 10.09
N LEU A 211 3.93 -11.91 9.58
CA LEU A 211 4.60 -12.52 8.43
C LEU A 211 5.28 -13.85 8.80
N LEU A 212 5.93 -13.93 9.97
CA LEU A 212 6.51 -15.17 10.45
C LEU A 212 5.42 -16.22 10.70
N ASN A 213 4.30 -15.84 11.29
CA ASN A 213 3.16 -16.72 11.52
C ASN A 213 2.60 -17.28 10.19
N ARG A 214 2.57 -16.47 9.12
CA ARG A 214 2.22 -16.95 7.77
C ARG A 214 3.20 -17.98 7.24
N VAL A 215 4.50 -17.78 7.45
CA VAL A 215 5.52 -18.77 7.04
C VAL A 215 5.31 -20.06 7.79
N THR A 216 5.18 -20.03 9.12
CA THR A 216 4.97 -21.21 9.96
C THR A 216 3.70 -21.98 9.56
N ALA A 217 2.59 -21.26 9.34
CA ALA A 217 1.33 -21.88 8.89
C ALA A 217 1.47 -22.52 7.50
N ALA A 218 2.18 -21.88 6.56
CA ALA A 218 2.39 -22.44 5.23
C ALA A 218 3.28 -23.70 5.27
N VAL A 219 4.30 -23.73 6.14
CA VAL A 219 5.14 -24.91 6.35
C VAL A 219 4.33 -26.06 6.96
N ALA A 220 3.52 -25.80 7.98
CA ALA A 220 2.64 -26.81 8.57
C ALA A 220 1.67 -27.42 7.54
N ALA A 221 1.02 -26.57 6.74
CA ALA A 221 0.14 -27.02 5.65
C ALA A 221 0.90 -27.85 4.58
N ALA A 222 2.15 -27.52 4.29
CA ALA A 222 2.99 -28.29 3.37
C ALA A 222 3.33 -29.67 3.94
N THR A 223 3.66 -29.77 5.24
CA THR A 223 3.92 -31.03 5.94
C THR A 223 2.73 -31.98 5.85
N GLU A 224 1.52 -31.48 6.08
CA GLU A 224 0.29 -32.27 5.96
C GLU A 224 0.02 -32.73 4.52
N ARG A 225 0.24 -31.82 3.57
CA ARG A 225 -0.10 -32.06 2.16
C ARG A 225 0.90 -32.98 1.44
N TRP A 226 2.18 -32.93 1.79
CA TRP A 226 3.26 -33.68 1.14
C TRP A 226 4.09 -34.47 2.16
N PRO A 227 3.55 -35.49 2.82
CA PRO A 227 4.15 -36.20 3.96
C PRO A 227 5.40 -37.03 3.61
N ARG A 228 5.77 -37.12 2.33
CA ARG A 228 7.00 -37.80 1.90
C ARG A 228 8.23 -36.91 1.99
N THR A 229 8.05 -35.60 2.17
CA THR A 229 9.11 -34.62 2.30
C THR A 229 9.06 -34.05 3.70
N GLU A 230 10.17 -33.98 4.38
CA GLU A 230 10.28 -33.33 5.68
C GLU A 230 10.37 -31.79 5.46
N TYR A 231 9.54 -31.02 6.15
CA TYR A 231 9.55 -29.57 6.10
C TYR A 231 10.00 -28.99 7.43
N LEU A 232 11.06 -28.17 7.41
CA LEU A 232 11.58 -27.45 8.57
C LEU A 232 11.39 -25.96 8.40
N ALA A 233 11.04 -25.24 9.47
CA ALA A 233 11.02 -23.79 9.51
C ALA A 233 12.17 -23.28 10.38
N ALA A 234 13.08 -22.50 9.82
CA ALA A 234 14.08 -21.79 10.59
C ALA A 234 13.49 -20.57 11.31
N GLY A 235 14.16 -20.07 12.34
CA GLY A 235 13.77 -18.87 13.07
C GLY A 235 14.05 -17.58 12.30
N PRO A 236 13.49 -16.42 12.76
CA PRO A 236 13.80 -15.11 12.22
C PRO A 236 15.23 -14.68 12.57
N LEU A 237 15.73 -13.59 11.96
CA LEU A 237 17.12 -13.16 12.12
C LEU A 237 17.40 -12.51 13.48
N GLY A 238 16.48 -11.72 14.00
CA GLY A 238 16.69 -10.97 15.23
C GLY A 238 15.62 -11.20 16.31
N PRO A 239 15.82 -10.61 17.50
CA PRO A 239 16.99 -9.81 17.89
C PRO A 239 18.27 -10.67 18.03
N ASP A 240 19.39 -10.18 17.53
CA ASP A 240 20.68 -10.88 17.52
C ASP A 240 21.82 -9.85 17.61
N PRO A 241 22.90 -10.08 18.41
CA PRO A 241 24.01 -9.14 18.53
C PRO A 241 24.74 -8.85 17.20
N LYS A 242 24.77 -9.80 16.26
CA LYS A 242 25.33 -9.59 14.91
C LYS A 242 24.48 -8.62 14.10
N VAL A 243 23.15 -8.73 14.22
CA VAL A 243 22.22 -7.78 13.59
C VAL A 243 22.43 -6.37 14.17
N ALA A 244 22.62 -6.24 15.49
CA ALA A 244 22.93 -4.95 16.13
C ALA A 244 24.23 -4.35 15.59
N ARG A 245 25.25 -5.18 15.36
CA ARG A 245 26.52 -4.75 14.76
C ARG A 245 26.35 -4.25 13.33
N VAL A 246 25.50 -4.90 12.52
CA VAL A 246 25.18 -4.42 11.17
C VAL A 246 24.58 -3.02 11.22
N PHE A 247 23.66 -2.74 12.15
CA PHE A 247 23.12 -1.39 12.31
C PHE A 247 24.22 -0.36 12.62
N LEU A 248 25.20 -0.71 13.45
CA LEU A 248 26.33 0.17 13.75
C LEU A 248 27.20 0.41 12.53
N GLU A 249 27.55 -0.63 11.78
CA GLU A 249 28.34 -0.51 10.57
C GLU A 249 27.63 0.39 9.55
N ARG A 250 26.31 0.24 9.36
CA ARG A 250 25.49 1.12 8.51
C ARG A 250 25.46 2.57 9.02
N ALA A 251 25.49 2.77 10.33
CA ALA A 251 25.59 4.12 10.92
C ALA A 251 26.96 4.76 10.63
N HIS A 252 28.05 4.02 10.81
CA HIS A 252 29.42 4.49 10.52
C HIS A 252 29.58 4.82 9.03
N GLU A 253 29.14 3.94 8.13
CA GLU A 253 29.14 4.19 6.68
C GLU A 253 28.33 5.44 6.33
N GLY A 254 27.15 5.62 6.94
CA GLY A 254 26.31 6.80 6.75
C GLY A 254 26.98 8.11 7.18
N ALA A 255 27.65 8.11 8.34
CA ALA A 255 28.42 9.27 8.84
C ALA A 255 29.59 9.64 7.90
N GLN A 256 30.19 8.65 7.26
CA GLN A 256 31.29 8.84 6.30
C GLN A 256 30.80 9.17 4.87
N GLY A 257 29.50 9.34 4.66
CA GLY A 257 28.93 9.57 3.34
C GLY A 257 28.96 8.33 2.41
N GLN A 258 29.17 7.14 2.97
CA GLN A 258 29.25 5.86 2.26
C GLN A 258 27.95 5.05 2.33
N GLY A 259 26.87 5.61 2.91
CA GLY A 259 25.56 4.97 3.03
C GLY A 259 24.86 4.84 1.68
N HIS A 260 25.39 4.01 0.77
CA HIS A 260 24.88 3.85 -0.58
C HIS A 260 23.86 2.70 -0.67
N MET A 261 22.68 3.00 -1.23
CA MET A 261 21.78 2.00 -1.77
C MET A 261 22.10 1.76 -3.24
N ASN A 262 21.55 0.68 -3.84
CA ASN A 262 21.77 0.37 -5.27
C ASN A 262 21.08 1.40 -6.19
N CYS A 263 21.63 2.61 -6.25
CA CYS A 263 21.07 3.72 -7.02
C CYS A 263 21.12 3.50 -8.54
N SER A 264 22.00 2.63 -9.02
CA SER A 264 22.11 2.29 -10.45
C SER A 264 20.98 1.42 -10.98
N LEU A 265 20.23 0.74 -10.11
CA LEU A 265 19.03 -0.03 -10.43
C LEU A 265 17.76 0.50 -9.71
N CYS A 266 17.83 1.70 -9.15
CA CYS A 266 16.69 2.31 -8.48
C CYS A 266 15.67 2.82 -9.50
N LYS A 267 14.48 2.21 -9.53
CA LYS A 267 13.38 2.55 -10.45
C LYS A 267 12.90 4.01 -10.37
N TYR A 268 13.22 4.74 -9.29
CA TYR A 268 12.92 6.15 -9.15
C TYR A 268 13.99 7.08 -9.77
N ARG A 269 15.15 6.54 -10.13
CA ARG A 269 16.31 7.29 -10.65
C ARG A 269 16.67 6.93 -12.07
N VAL A 270 16.52 5.67 -12.44
CA VAL A 270 16.89 5.15 -13.76
C VAL A 270 15.76 4.37 -14.40
N ALA A 271 15.71 4.35 -15.73
CA ALA A 271 14.72 3.58 -16.48
C ALA A 271 15.01 2.08 -16.33
N VAL A 272 14.31 1.42 -15.43
CA VAL A 272 14.31 -0.04 -15.27
C VAL A 272 13.17 -0.61 -16.09
N VAL A 273 13.42 -1.70 -16.81
CA VAL A 273 12.43 -2.36 -17.69
C VAL A 273 11.10 -2.60 -16.98
N GLY A 274 10.02 -2.03 -17.52
CA GLY A 274 8.66 -2.11 -16.98
C GLY A 274 8.36 -1.14 -15.83
N TYR A 275 9.31 -0.27 -15.45
CA TYR A 275 9.18 0.75 -14.41
C TYR A 275 9.58 2.15 -14.88
N GLU A 276 9.70 2.36 -16.19
CA GLU A 276 10.19 3.59 -16.80
C GLU A 276 9.38 4.83 -16.39
N GLY A 277 8.07 4.66 -16.22
CA GLY A 277 7.15 5.71 -15.76
C GLY A 277 7.34 6.15 -14.30
N GLN A 278 8.22 5.51 -13.53
CA GLN A 278 8.50 5.89 -12.14
C GLN A 278 9.75 6.77 -11.98
N VAL A 279 10.53 6.94 -13.05
CA VAL A 279 11.70 7.81 -13.04
C VAL A 279 11.29 9.26 -12.78
N GLY A 280 11.93 9.88 -11.78
CA GLY A 280 11.61 11.26 -11.39
C GLY A 280 10.31 11.42 -10.60
N ALA A 281 9.62 10.32 -10.25
CA ALA A 281 8.46 10.39 -9.37
C ALA A 281 8.84 11.06 -8.04
N PRO A 282 7.99 11.96 -7.51
CA PRO A 282 8.30 12.66 -6.27
C PRO A 282 8.43 11.66 -5.12
N GLN A 283 9.48 11.82 -4.32
CA GLN A 283 9.64 11.09 -3.07
C GLN A 283 8.69 11.69 -2.04
N VAL A 284 7.55 11.05 -1.87
CA VAL A 284 6.51 11.42 -0.90
C VAL A 284 6.16 10.19 -0.09
N GLY A 285 5.85 10.37 1.19
CA GLY A 285 5.45 9.26 2.06
C GLY A 285 4.37 8.40 1.38
N HIS A 286 4.63 7.10 1.30
CA HIS A 286 3.81 6.16 0.50
C HIS A 286 2.55 5.74 1.22
N HIS A 287 2.52 5.89 2.53
CA HIS A 287 1.40 5.56 3.39
C HIS A 287 0.86 6.84 4.02
N GLY A 288 -0.43 7.10 3.80
CA GLY A 288 -1.16 8.16 4.50
C GLY A 288 -1.23 7.99 6.03
N GLY A 289 -0.52 7.00 6.57
CA GLY A 289 -0.41 6.67 7.98
C GLY A 289 1.00 6.81 8.56
N VAL A 290 1.95 7.41 7.84
CA VAL A 290 3.27 7.77 8.42
C VAL A 290 3.04 8.89 9.43
N ARG A 291 3.04 8.55 10.72
CA ARG A 291 2.65 9.46 11.81
C ARG A 291 3.42 10.79 11.78
N GLY A 292 4.71 10.77 11.51
CA GLY A 292 5.52 11.98 11.44
C GLY A 292 5.12 12.93 10.31
N LEU A 293 4.85 12.39 9.12
CA LEU A 293 4.48 13.20 7.95
C LEU A 293 3.05 13.76 8.04
N LEU A 294 2.10 13.02 8.64
CA LEU A 294 0.73 13.48 8.86
C LEU A 294 0.66 14.57 9.94
N ALA A 295 1.34 14.37 11.07
CA ALA A 295 1.38 15.38 12.14
C ALA A 295 1.98 16.70 11.62
N ARG A 296 3.04 16.63 10.79
CA ARG A 296 3.65 17.83 10.20
C ARG A 296 2.80 18.47 9.12
N ALA A 297 2.05 17.67 8.35
CA ALA A 297 1.07 18.21 7.42
C ALA A 297 -0.03 18.99 8.14
N GLU A 298 -0.38 18.59 9.36
CA GLU A 298 -1.33 19.32 10.21
C GLU A 298 -0.69 20.55 10.88
N GLU A 299 0.59 20.46 11.33
CA GLU A 299 1.32 21.58 11.93
C GLU A 299 1.81 22.62 10.91
N SER A 300 2.15 22.20 9.68
CA SER A 300 2.57 23.09 8.59
C SER A 300 1.43 23.56 7.72
N ALA A 301 0.20 23.20 8.02
CA ALA A 301 -0.98 23.66 7.31
C ALA A 301 -1.26 25.16 7.57
N THR A 302 -0.42 26.02 7.00
CA THR A 302 -1.04 27.11 6.24
C THR A 302 -2.08 26.46 5.34
N PRO A 303 -3.35 26.90 5.35
CA PRO A 303 -4.40 26.27 4.56
C PRO A 303 -3.86 26.07 3.14
N ARG A 304 -3.63 24.83 2.71
CA ARG A 304 -3.25 24.56 1.33
C ARG A 304 -4.44 25.01 0.52
N VAL A 305 -4.32 26.16 -0.13
CA VAL A 305 -5.29 26.59 -1.13
C VAL A 305 -5.32 25.49 -2.16
N MET A 306 -6.37 24.67 -2.11
CA MET A 306 -6.56 23.64 -3.12
C MET A 306 -6.86 24.36 -4.43
N PRO A 307 -6.03 24.21 -5.49
CA PRO A 307 -6.34 24.86 -6.75
C PRO A 307 -7.61 24.25 -7.34
N ALA A 308 -8.46 25.09 -7.93
CA ALA A 308 -9.59 24.61 -8.72
C ALA A 308 -9.10 23.67 -9.83
N TYR A 309 -9.92 22.70 -10.18
CA TYR A 309 -9.59 21.79 -11.26
C TYR A 309 -9.41 22.55 -12.58
N MET A 310 -8.26 22.38 -13.22
CA MET A 310 -7.96 22.91 -14.55
C MET A 310 -7.99 21.75 -15.55
N PRO A 311 -8.98 21.70 -16.45
CA PRO A 311 -9.01 20.67 -17.49
C PRO A 311 -7.86 20.85 -18.47
N HIS A 312 -7.35 19.72 -19.00
CA HIS A 312 -6.43 19.78 -20.13
C HIS A 312 -7.10 20.48 -21.34
N PRO A 313 -6.38 21.26 -22.17
CA PRO A 313 -6.99 21.99 -23.30
C PRO A 313 -7.85 21.12 -24.23
N ILE A 314 -7.44 19.88 -24.50
CA ILE A 314 -8.22 18.91 -25.29
C ILE A 314 -9.51 18.52 -24.58
N GLU A 315 -9.47 18.34 -23.25
CA GLU A 315 -10.66 18.04 -22.45
C GLU A 315 -11.63 19.23 -22.49
N ALA A 316 -11.14 20.46 -22.30
CA ALA A 316 -11.94 21.68 -22.38
C ALA A 316 -12.63 21.83 -23.74
N ALA A 317 -11.89 21.68 -24.84
CA ALA A 317 -12.44 21.74 -26.20
C ALA A 317 -13.50 20.64 -26.44
N SER A 318 -13.29 19.43 -25.89
CA SER A 318 -14.29 18.36 -25.97
C SER A 318 -15.59 18.72 -25.23
N PHE A 319 -15.50 19.37 -24.06
CA PHE A 319 -16.69 19.82 -23.32
C PHE A 319 -17.42 20.96 -24.01
N GLU A 320 -16.72 21.88 -24.69
CA GLU A 320 -17.35 22.91 -25.54
C GLU A 320 -18.16 22.28 -26.69
N ILE A 321 -17.60 21.24 -27.34
CA ILE A 321 -18.33 20.53 -28.37
C ILE A 321 -19.57 19.84 -27.79
N ILE A 322 -19.43 19.11 -26.66
CA ILE A 322 -20.52 18.39 -25.98
C ILE A 322 -21.65 19.37 -25.58
N GLU A 323 -21.29 20.58 -25.15
CA GLU A 323 -22.25 21.60 -24.80
C GLU A 323 -23.15 21.96 -25.99
N GLY A 324 -22.59 22.02 -27.21
CA GLY A 324 -23.32 22.32 -28.44
C GLY A 324 -24.10 21.17 -29.05
N LEU A 325 -23.87 19.91 -28.61
CA LEU A 325 -24.48 18.72 -29.22
C LEU A 325 -25.95 18.51 -28.86
N ARG A 326 -26.42 19.08 -27.76
CA ARG A 326 -27.81 18.95 -27.30
C ARG A 326 -28.28 20.12 -26.45
N ASP A 327 -29.60 20.24 -26.28
CA ASP A 327 -30.18 21.14 -25.28
C ASP A 327 -30.06 20.55 -23.88
N TRP A 328 -29.39 21.26 -22.99
CA TRP A 328 -29.19 20.90 -21.58
C TRP A 328 -30.20 21.55 -20.63
N ALA A 329 -31.18 22.34 -21.13
CA ALA A 329 -32.13 23.05 -20.30
C ALA A 329 -33.03 22.12 -19.45
N ALA A 330 -33.28 20.90 -19.94
CA ALA A 330 -34.06 19.88 -19.23
C ALA A 330 -33.26 19.10 -18.18
N VAL A 331 -31.94 19.25 -18.16
CA VAL A 331 -31.04 18.57 -17.22
C VAL A 331 -30.89 19.42 -15.97
N ASN A 332 -31.01 18.78 -14.78
CA ASN A 332 -30.73 19.46 -13.52
C ASN A 332 -29.29 20.03 -13.55
N PRO A 333 -29.10 21.34 -13.31
CA PRO A 333 -27.78 21.96 -13.33
C PRO A 333 -26.74 21.26 -12.46
N ALA A 334 -27.12 20.69 -11.31
CA ALA A 334 -26.23 19.96 -10.42
C ALA A 334 -25.71 18.63 -11.03
N ASP A 335 -26.48 18.02 -11.93
CA ASP A 335 -26.14 16.73 -12.53
C ASP A 335 -25.42 16.88 -13.89
N ARG A 336 -25.49 18.08 -14.48
CA ARG A 336 -25.04 18.38 -15.84
C ARG A 336 -23.58 18.00 -16.07
N TYR A 337 -22.69 18.42 -15.19
CA TYR A 337 -21.26 18.14 -15.35
C TYR A 337 -20.96 16.64 -15.36
N ALA A 338 -21.57 15.89 -14.44
CA ALA A 338 -21.38 14.44 -14.40
C ALA A 338 -21.95 13.74 -15.65
N MET A 339 -23.09 14.22 -16.19
CA MET A 339 -23.66 13.71 -17.43
C MET A 339 -22.78 14.05 -18.65
N GLN A 340 -22.25 15.27 -18.75
CA GLN A 340 -21.32 15.65 -19.81
C GLN A 340 -20.04 14.81 -19.79
N ARG A 341 -19.51 14.50 -18.61
CA ARG A 341 -18.38 13.59 -18.48
C ARG A 341 -18.71 12.16 -18.92
N LEU A 342 -19.93 11.70 -18.69
CA LEU A 342 -20.37 10.41 -19.22
C LEU A 342 -20.47 10.43 -20.75
N VAL A 343 -21.01 11.50 -21.34
CA VAL A 343 -21.03 11.71 -22.80
C VAL A 343 -19.60 11.70 -23.37
N HIS A 344 -18.67 12.44 -22.74
CA HIS A 344 -17.27 12.46 -23.14
C HIS A 344 -16.65 11.05 -23.10
N THR A 345 -16.97 10.27 -22.04
CA THR A 345 -16.43 8.92 -21.85
C THR A 345 -17.03 7.92 -22.83
N ALA A 346 -18.31 8.06 -23.17
CA ALA A 346 -19.02 7.18 -24.10
C ALA A 346 -18.81 7.53 -25.58
N GLY A 347 -18.46 8.79 -25.87
CA GLY A 347 -18.42 9.31 -27.24
C GLY A 347 -19.81 9.39 -27.91
N ASP A 348 -20.88 9.42 -27.10
CA ASP A 348 -22.28 9.32 -27.58
C ASP A 348 -23.18 10.25 -26.75
N PRO A 349 -23.72 11.35 -27.34
CA PRO A 349 -24.57 12.27 -26.65
C PRO A 349 -25.97 11.71 -26.34
N ASP A 350 -26.43 10.67 -27.04
CA ASP A 350 -27.76 10.10 -26.88
C ASP A 350 -27.90 9.31 -25.56
N ILE A 351 -26.78 8.98 -24.90
CA ILE A 351 -26.84 8.28 -23.60
C ILE A 351 -27.55 9.07 -22.51
N VAL A 352 -27.61 10.40 -22.63
CA VAL A 352 -28.21 11.28 -21.62
C VAL A 352 -29.68 10.94 -21.39
N ASP A 353 -30.40 10.50 -22.43
CA ASP A 353 -31.82 10.14 -22.34
C ASP A 353 -32.04 8.83 -21.57
N ASP A 354 -31.03 7.97 -21.51
CA ASP A 354 -31.03 6.72 -20.73
C ASP A 354 -30.57 6.94 -19.27
N LEU A 355 -29.85 8.03 -18.97
CA LEU A 355 -29.30 8.29 -17.65
C LEU A 355 -30.39 8.59 -16.62
N TYR A 356 -30.18 8.14 -15.40
CA TYR A 356 -31.03 8.42 -14.27
C TYR A 356 -30.22 8.80 -13.05
N PHE A 357 -30.38 10.03 -12.60
CA PHE A 357 -29.88 10.58 -11.35
C PHE A 357 -31.07 10.77 -10.41
N SER A 358 -31.07 10.16 -9.24
CA SER A 358 -32.11 10.45 -8.26
C SER A 358 -31.98 11.90 -7.76
N PRO A 359 -33.06 12.56 -7.34
CA PRO A 359 -32.97 13.92 -6.82
C PRO A 359 -31.86 14.06 -5.76
N GLY A 360 -30.93 15.01 -5.95
CA GLY A 360 -29.82 15.25 -5.05
C GLY A 360 -28.70 14.21 -5.07
N ALA A 361 -28.65 13.29 -6.04
CA ALA A 361 -27.63 12.22 -6.09
C ALA A 361 -26.21 12.79 -6.24
N THR A 362 -26.01 13.76 -7.12
CA THR A 362 -24.71 14.40 -7.32
C THR A 362 -24.26 15.12 -6.03
N GLU A 363 -25.16 15.88 -5.42
CA GLU A 363 -24.87 16.57 -4.15
C GLU A 363 -24.49 15.58 -3.03
N ALA A 364 -25.26 14.48 -2.88
CA ALA A 364 -24.96 13.46 -1.90
C ALA A 364 -23.58 12.82 -2.14
N GLY A 365 -23.23 12.57 -3.40
CA GLY A 365 -21.93 12.04 -3.78
C GLY A 365 -20.76 12.99 -3.48
N VAL A 366 -20.91 14.27 -3.81
CA VAL A 366 -19.92 15.32 -3.51
C VAL A 366 -19.73 15.44 -2.00
N MET A 367 -20.82 15.50 -1.22
CA MET A 367 -20.76 15.57 0.23
C MET A 367 -20.16 14.31 0.87
N ALA A 368 -20.40 13.14 0.28
CA ALA A 368 -19.78 11.89 0.73
C ALA A 368 -18.25 11.92 0.51
N ILE A 369 -17.79 12.44 -0.63
CA ILE A 369 -16.36 12.64 -0.92
C ILE A 369 -15.75 13.65 0.04
N LEU A 370 -16.37 14.80 0.26
CA LEU A 370 -15.88 15.84 1.19
C LEU A 370 -15.79 15.33 2.64
N ARG A 371 -16.62 14.37 3.02
CA ARG A 371 -16.55 13.68 4.33
C ARG A 371 -15.52 12.57 4.38
N GLY A 372 -14.80 12.29 3.29
CA GLY A 372 -13.78 11.25 3.23
C GLY A 372 -14.33 9.82 3.20
N LEU A 373 -15.57 9.60 2.75
CA LEU A 373 -16.14 8.26 2.65
C LEU A 373 -15.34 7.40 1.65
N THR A 374 -15.20 6.11 1.96
CA THR A 374 -14.48 5.18 1.08
C THR A 374 -15.27 4.89 -0.20
N VAL A 375 -14.62 4.96 -1.36
CA VAL A 375 -15.19 4.50 -2.63
C VAL A 375 -15.01 3.00 -2.75
N VAL A 376 -16.10 2.25 -2.76
CA VAL A 376 -16.15 0.80 -2.96
C VAL A 376 -16.42 0.50 -4.43
N THR A 377 -15.61 -0.36 -5.05
CA THR A 377 -15.80 -0.77 -6.46
C THR A 377 -16.05 -2.26 -6.58
N ASP A 378 -16.86 -2.67 -7.57
CA ASP A 378 -17.19 -4.08 -7.82
C ASP A 378 -16.03 -4.85 -8.47
N VAL A 379 -15.21 -4.16 -9.28
CA VAL A 379 -14.03 -4.72 -9.96
C VAL A 379 -12.87 -3.73 -9.96
N THR A 380 -11.65 -4.27 -10.08
CA THR A 380 -10.42 -3.45 -10.13
C THR A 380 -10.35 -2.51 -11.34
N MET A 381 -11.09 -2.82 -12.41
CA MET A 381 -11.14 -1.95 -13.59
C MET A 381 -11.81 -0.60 -13.29
N VAL A 382 -12.86 -0.56 -12.46
CA VAL A 382 -13.47 0.68 -11.97
C VAL A 382 -12.47 1.46 -11.12
N GLN A 383 -11.82 0.77 -10.17
CA GLN A 383 -10.78 1.37 -9.31
C GLN A 383 -9.64 1.98 -10.13
N SER A 384 -9.17 1.28 -11.16
CA SER A 384 -8.07 1.75 -12.02
C SER A 384 -8.42 2.99 -12.86
N GLY A 385 -9.71 3.22 -13.12
CA GLY A 385 -10.21 4.39 -13.85
C GLY A 385 -10.32 5.66 -13.00
N LEU A 386 -10.07 5.58 -11.68
CA LEU A 386 -10.14 6.74 -10.79
C LEU A 386 -8.86 7.58 -10.86
N LYS A 387 -9.00 8.89 -10.92
CA LYS A 387 -7.89 9.84 -10.95
C LYS A 387 -7.13 9.83 -9.63
N ARG A 388 -5.96 9.20 -9.59
CA ARG A 388 -5.13 9.01 -8.39
C ARG A 388 -4.79 10.33 -7.68
N GLN A 389 -4.52 11.39 -8.44
CA GLN A 389 -4.19 12.69 -7.86
C GLN A 389 -5.38 13.26 -7.08
N ASN A 390 -6.60 13.22 -7.65
CA ASN A 390 -7.80 13.70 -6.97
C ASN A 390 -8.12 12.88 -5.70
N LEU A 391 -7.95 11.54 -5.74
CA LEU A 391 -8.09 10.69 -4.55
C LEU A 391 -7.15 11.12 -3.42
N LYS A 392 -5.89 11.40 -3.76
CA LYS A 392 -4.88 11.86 -2.81
C LYS A 392 -5.20 13.25 -2.26
N ASP A 393 -5.52 14.19 -3.13
CA ASP A 393 -5.75 15.58 -2.76
C ASP A 393 -7.00 15.73 -1.87
N LEU A 394 -8.01 14.88 -2.09
CA LEU A 394 -9.26 14.85 -1.33
C LEU A 394 -9.24 13.87 -0.14
N GLY A 395 -8.15 13.13 0.07
CA GLY A 395 -8.05 12.14 1.14
C GLY A 395 -9.02 10.95 1.01
N VAL A 396 -9.49 10.64 -0.21
CA VAL A 396 -10.49 9.59 -0.46
C VAL A 396 -9.83 8.23 -0.61
N ASN A 397 -10.25 7.27 0.20
CA ASN A 397 -9.82 5.88 0.08
C ASN A 397 -10.65 5.12 -0.95
N VAL A 398 -10.04 4.14 -1.60
CA VAL A 398 -10.71 3.24 -2.53
C VAL A 398 -10.51 1.79 -2.08
N TRP A 399 -11.59 1.01 -2.09
CA TRP A 399 -11.53 -0.41 -1.77
C TRP A 399 -12.23 -1.26 -2.84
N CYS A 400 -11.57 -2.33 -3.24
CA CYS A 400 -12.10 -3.34 -4.15
C CYS A 400 -11.80 -4.73 -3.60
N GLY A 401 -12.81 -5.42 -3.11
CA GLY A 401 -12.65 -6.74 -2.49
C GLY A 401 -12.67 -7.93 -3.44
N VAL A 402 -12.81 -7.73 -4.76
CA VAL A 402 -13.05 -8.83 -5.73
C VAL A 402 -11.95 -9.91 -5.76
N HIS A 403 -10.74 -9.56 -5.38
CA HIS A 403 -9.59 -10.47 -5.32
C HIS A 403 -9.18 -10.88 -3.89
N ASP A 404 -9.89 -10.39 -2.88
CA ASP A 404 -9.59 -10.75 -1.50
C ASP A 404 -9.88 -12.25 -1.26
N PRO A 405 -9.01 -12.97 -0.54
CA PRO A 405 -9.24 -14.39 -0.21
C PRO A 405 -10.57 -14.65 0.49
N GLU A 406 -10.95 -13.77 1.42
CA GLU A 406 -12.22 -13.86 2.15
C GLU A 406 -13.44 -13.66 1.25
N THR A 407 -13.34 -12.82 0.22
CA THR A 407 -14.38 -12.67 -0.81
C THR A 407 -14.51 -13.95 -1.63
N HIS A 408 -13.39 -14.60 -1.93
CA HIS A 408 -13.39 -15.86 -2.65
C HIS A 408 -14.06 -16.98 -1.83
N LEU A 409 -13.74 -17.09 -0.55
CA LEU A 409 -14.39 -18.03 0.37
C LEU A 409 -15.91 -17.77 0.47
N MET A 410 -16.29 -16.51 0.72
CA MET A 410 -17.72 -16.13 0.77
C MET A 410 -18.45 -16.46 -0.54
N SER A 411 -17.81 -16.27 -1.69
CA SER A 411 -18.37 -16.62 -3.00
C SER A 411 -18.64 -18.12 -3.12
N GLN A 412 -17.72 -18.97 -2.65
CA GLN A 412 -17.87 -20.43 -2.64
C GLN A 412 -18.96 -20.90 -1.69
N GLU A 413 -19.02 -20.36 -0.48
CA GLU A 413 -20.00 -20.73 0.55
C GLU A 413 -21.44 -20.29 0.22
N THR A 414 -21.58 -19.11 -0.40
CA THR A 414 -22.90 -18.51 -0.64
C THR A 414 -23.43 -18.73 -2.05
N GLY A 415 -22.60 -19.18 -2.99
CA GLY A 415 -22.94 -19.27 -4.42
C GLY A 415 -23.06 -17.91 -5.12
N LEU A 416 -22.73 -16.80 -4.45
CA LEU A 416 -22.71 -15.48 -5.07
C LEU A 416 -21.47 -15.32 -5.97
N THR A 417 -21.57 -14.44 -6.97
CA THR A 417 -20.38 -14.04 -7.72
C THR A 417 -19.37 -13.30 -6.83
N ARG A 418 -18.09 -13.29 -7.18
CA ARG A 418 -17.06 -12.57 -6.42
C ARG A 418 -17.36 -11.08 -6.28
N SER A 419 -17.90 -10.45 -7.33
CA SER A 419 -18.30 -9.03 -7.27
C SER A 419 -19.45 -8.81 -6.28
N ALA A 420 -20.47 -9.67 -6.27
CA ALA A 420 -21.56 -9.60 -5.29
C ALA A 420 -21.05 -9.86 -3.86
N SER A 421 -20.19 -10.86 -3.66
CA SER A 421 -19.56 -11.14 -2.37
C SER A 421 -18.68 -9.96 -1.90
N GLY A 422 -17.98 -9.29 -2.82
CA GLY A 422 -17.23 -8.06 -2.52
C GLY A 422 -18.13 -6.94 -2.01
N ILE A 423 -19.33 -6.74 -2.61
CA ILE A 423 -20.30 -5.74 -2.13
C ILE A 423 -20.83 -6.12 -0.74
N ARG A 424 -21.11 -7.41 -0.47
CA ARG A 424 -21.53 -7.86 0.87
C ARG A 424 -20.45 -7.57 1.93
N ARG A 425 -19.21 -7.88 1.63
CA ARG A 425 -18.09 -7.56 2.52
C ARG A 425 -17.87 -6.06 2.72
N ALA A 426 -18.13 -5.26 1.68
CA ALA A 426 -18.09 -3.80 1.82
C ALA A 426 -19.13 -3.29 2.82
N TYR A 427 -20.35 -3.83 2.77
CA TYR A 427 -21.38 -3.55 3.77
C TYR A 427 -20.92 -3.91 5.19
N GLU A 428 -20.33 -5.09 5.38
CA GLU A 428 -19.85 -5.56 6.69
C GLU A 428 -18.67 -4.70 7.20
N LYS A 429 -17.82 -4.22 6.30
CA LYS A 429 -16.60 -3.48 6.65
C LYS A 429 -16.81 -1.98 6.85
N PHE A 430 -17.62 -1.35 6.02
CA PHE A 430 -17.77 0.10 5.99
C PHE A 430 -19.16 0.58 6.45
N GLY A 431 -20.15 -0.30 6.55
CA GLY A 431 -21.52 0.10 6.87
C GLY A 431 -22.00 1.18 5.88
N ASN A 432 -22.49 2.29 6.43
CA ASN A 432 -22.99 3.43 5.63
C ASN A 432 -21.89 4.38 5.15
N ASP A 433 -20.65 4.23 5.63
CA ASP A 433 -19.55 5.18 5.37
C ASP A 433 -18.82 4.87 4.05
N CYS A 434 -19.59 4.70 2.98
CA CYS A 434 -19.04 4.43 1.66
C CYS A 434 -19.90 5.00 0.52
N ILE A 435 -19.25 5.14 -0.64
CA ILE A 435 -19.85 5.30 -1.97
C ILE A 435 -19.67 4.00 -2.70
N VAL A 436 -20.72 3.46 -3.31
CA VAL A 436 -20.65 2.18 -4.05
C VAL A 436 -20.66 2.47 -5.55
N ALA A 437 -19.60 2.09 -6.27
CA ALA A 437 -19.45 2.28 -7.71
C ALA A 437 -19.34 0.93 -8.43
N ILE A 438 -20.42 0.54 -9.10
CA ILE A 438 -20.55 -0.73 -9.82
C ILE A 438 -20.56 -0.45 -11.32
N GLY A 439 -19.55 -0.95 -12.02
CA GLY A 439 -19.37 -0.72 -13.45
C GLY A 439 -19.33 -1.98 -14.31
N ASP A 440 -19.28 -3.18 -13.71
CA ASP A 440 -19.13 -4.43 -14.46
C ASP A 440 -20.27 -5.42 -14.18
N ALA A 441 -20.50 -5.74 -12.91
CA ALA A 441 -21.31 -6.90 -12.55
C ALA A 441 -22.77 -6.54 -12.17
N PRO A 442 -23.79 -6.94 -12.95
CA PRO A 442 -25.20 -6.81 -12.57
C PRO A 442 -25.52 -7.48 -11.23
N THR A 443 -24.82 -8.58 -10.92
CA THR A 443 -24.99 -9.33 -9.65
C THR A 443 -24.57 -8.52 -8.42
N ALA A 444 -23.59 -7.61 -8.57
CA ALA A 444 -23.17 -6.68 -7.52
C ALA A 444 -24.29 -5.65 -7.23
N ILE A 445 -25.01 -5.17 -8.25
CA ILE A 445 -26.19 -4.31 -8.04
C ILE A 445 -27.31 -5.07 -7.32
N PHE A 446 -27.61 -6.30 -7.73
CA PHE A 446 -28.66 -7.09 -7.06
C PHE A 446 -28.34 -7.29 -5.58
N GLU A 447 -27.08 -7.57 -5.23
CA GLU A 447 -26.67 -7.70 -3.83
C GLU A 447 -26.75 -6.36 -3.08
N ALA A 448 -26.32 -5.26 -3.68
CA ALA A 448 -26.48 -3.93 -3.08
C ALA A 448 -27.94 -3.60 -2.82
N VAL A 449 -28.82 -3.84 -3.80
CA VAL A 449 -30.28 -3.63 -3.67
C VAL A 449 -30.87 -4.50 -2.57
N ARG A 450 -30.44 -5.78 -2.47
CA ARG A 450 -30.88 -6.69 -1.40
C ARG A 450 -30.49 -6.16 -0.03
N LEU A 451 -29.22 -5.73 0.16
CA LEU A 451 -28.74 -5.17 1.41
C LEU A 451 -29.46 -3.86 1.79
N ILE A 452 -29.75 -3.00 0.81
CA ILE A 452 -30.51 -1.76 1.02
C ILE A 452 -31.91 -2.07 1.53
N ARG A 453 -32.60 -3.06 0.94
CA ARG A 453 -34.00 -3.41 1.27
C ARG A 453 -34.10 -4.23 2.55
N GLU A 454 -33.27 -5.26 2.70
CA GLU A 454 -33.39 -6.24 3.77
C GLU A 454 -32.57 -5.90 5.01
N ARG A 455 -31.42 -5.22 4.84
CA ARG A 455 -30.50 -4.86 5.92
C ARG A 455 -30.47 -3.37 6.23
N HIS A 456 -31.36 -2.59 5.58
CA HIS A 456 -31.44 -1.15 5.75
C HIS A 456 -30.10 -0.41 5.50
N TRP A 457 -29.28 -0.93 4.59
CA TRP A 457 -28.03 -0.30 4.20
C TRP A 457 -28.28 1.08 3.57
N ARG A 458 -27.52 2.08 3.98
CA ARG A 458 -27.66 3.48 3.53
C ARG A 458 -26.29 4.06 3.11
N PRO A 459 -25.64 3.54 2.06
CA PRO A 459 -24.42 4.15 1.55
C PRO A 459 -24.66 5.59 1.10
N GLY A 460 -23.63 6.42 1.14
CA GLY A 460 -23.71 7.83 0.77
C GLY A 460 -24.18 8.05 -0.69
N LEU A 461 -23.84 7.12 -1.59
CA LEU A 461 -24.31 7.08 -2.99
C LEU A 461 -24.12 5.66 -3.55
N VAL A 462 -25.02 5.23 -4.43
CA VAL A 462 -24.85 4.03 -5.26
C VAL A 462 -24.81 4.43 -6.74
N ILE A 463 -23.69 4.14 -7.40
CA ILE A 463 -23.50 4.29 -8.85
C ILE A 463 -23.59 2.89 -9.46
N GLY A 464 -24.59 2.63 -10.27
CA GLY A 464 -24.80 1.32 -10.89
C GLY A 464 -24.94 1.45 -12.41
N LEU A 465 -23.80 1.33 -13.10
CA LEU A 465 -23.67 1.51 -14.55
C LEU A 465 -23.01 0.29 -15.23
N PRO A 466 -23.37 -0.97 -14.89
CA PRO A 466 -22.78 -2.12 -15.53
C PRO A 466 -23.14 -2.21 -17.01
N VAL A 467 -22.30 -2.91 -17.78
CA VAL A 467 -22.55 -3.27 -19.17
C VAL A 467 -22.94 -4.75 -19.26
N GLY A 468 -23.80 -5.10 -20.20
CA GLY A 468 -24.08 -6.52 -20.48
C GLY A 468 -25.51 -6.79 -20.94
N PHE A 469 -25.79 -8.07 -21.20
CA PHE A 469 -27.07 -8.53 -21.77
C PHE A 469 -27.88 -9.37 -20.78
N VAL A 470 -27.24 -10.00 -19.79
CA VAL A 470 -27.90 -10.88 -18.82
C VAL A 470 -28.04 -10.18 -17.47
N GLY A 471 -29.27 -9.94 -17.04
CA GLY A 471 -29.55 -9.31 -15.75
C GLY A 471 -29.22 -7.82 -15.63
N THR A 472 -28.63 -7.20 -16.67
CA THR A 472 -28.16 -5.83 -16.63
C THR A 472 -29.31 -4.83 -16.56
N ARG A 473 -30.32 -4.97 -17.43
CA ARG A 473 -31.51 -4.10 -17.44
C ARG A 473 -32.29 -4.22 -16.14
N GLU A 474 -32.46 -5.45 -15.67
CA GLU A 474 -33.21 -5.80 -14.47
C GLU A 474 -32.53 -5.25 -13.20
N SER A 475 -31.20 -5.37 -13.10
CA SER A 475 -30.42 -4.86 -11.97
C SER A 475 -30.49 -3.33 -11.87
N LYS A 476 -30.36 -2.64 -12.99
CA LYS A 476 -30.49 -1.17 -13.08
C LYS A 476 -31.91 -0.72 -12.72
N ALA A 477 -32.93 -1.42 -13.23
CA ALA A 477 -34.32 -1.13 -12.87
C ALA A 477 -34.57 -1.35 -11.36
N ALA A 478 -34.00 -2.43 -10.78
CA ALA A 478 -34.07 -2.69 -9.35
C ALA A 478 -33.40 -1.59 -8.52
N LEU A 479 -32.23 -1.10 -8.95
CA LEU A 479 -31.53 0.03 -8.30
C LEU A 479 -32.33 1.32 -8.44
N ARG A 480 -32.89 1.61 -9.63
CA ARG A 480 -33.74 2.79 -9.86
C ARG A 480 -34.93 2.81 -8.91
N GLY A 481 -35.48 1.65 -8.55
CA GLY A 481 -36.58 1.50 -7.58
C GLY A 481 -36.19 1.61 -6.10
N CYS A 482 -34.89 1.77 -5.76
CA CYS A 482 -34.41 1.92 -4.37
C CYS A 482 -34.52 3.38 -3.91
N LEU A 483 -35.70 3.82 -3.48
CA LEU A 483 -35.97 5.23 -3.14
C LEU A 483 -35.26 5.72 -1.88
N SER A 484 -34.74 4.81 -1.06
CA SER A 484 -34.16 5.11 0.26
C SER A 484 -32.68 5.50 0.24
N VAL A 485 -32.04 5.50 -0.94
CA VAL A 485 -30.63 5.88 -1.10
C VAL A 485 -30.45 6.77 -2.33
N PRO A 486 -29.49 7.73 -2.31
CA PRO A 486 -29.05 8.45 -3.50
C PRO A 486 -28.48 7.46 -4.51
N ARG A 487 -28.81 7.62 -5.78
CA ARG A 487 -28.39 6.65 -6.80
C ARG A 487 -28.27 7.26 -8.19
N ILE A 488 -27.29 6.75 -8.93
CA ILE A 488 -27.04 7.08 -10.34
C ILE A 488 -26.98 5.77 -11.11
N THR A 489 -27.78 5.67 -12.18
CA THR A 489 -27.84 4.51 -13.07
C THR A 489 -28.27 4.92 -14.47
N ASN A 490 -28.48 3.97 -15.36
CA ASN A 490 -29.07 4.21 -16.68
C ASN A 490 -30.04 3.11 -17.09
N ALA A 491 -30.75 3.32 -18.16
CA ALA A 491 -31.56 2.28 -18.79
C ALA A 491 -30.72 1.43 -19.77
N GLY A 492 -31.24 0.26 -20.17
CA GLY A 492 -30.65 -0.54 -21.22
C GLY A 492 -29.41 -1.33 -20.82
N THR A 493 -28.63 -1.72 -21.81
CA THR A 493 -27.48 -2.62 -21.70
C THR A 493 -26.13 -1.89 -21.74
N ARG A 494 -26.12 -0.62 -22.15
CA ARG A 494 -24.91 0.22 -22.20
C ARG A 494 -24.42 0.57 -20.80
N GLY A 495 -23.10 0.75 -20.65
CA GLY A 495 -22.44 1.09 -19.40
C GLY A 495 -20.99 0.63 -19.42
N GLY A 496 -20.46 0.29 -18.26
CA GLY A 496 -19.12 -0.28 -18.10
C GLY A 496 -18.31 0.39 -17.02
N SER A 497 -17.19 -0.22 -16.65
CA SER A 497 -16.25 0.32 -15.67
C SER A 497 -15.82 1.76 -15.96
N PRO A 498 -15.58 2.18 -17.23
CA PRO A 498 -15.27 3.57 -17.55
C PRO A 498 -16.40 4.55 -17.19
N TRP A 499 -17.67 4.13 -17.30
CA TRP A 499 -18.80 4.99 -16.95
C TRP A 499 -18.89 5.21 -15.43
N ALA A 500 -18.77 4.12 -14.64
CA ALA A 500 -18.80 4.22 -13.19
C ALA A 500 -17.63 5.06 -12.65
N SER A 501 -16.42 4.85 -13.14
CA SER A 501 -15.25 5.66 -12.76
C SER A 501 -15.36 7.11 -13.21
N SER A 502 -15.97 7.38 -14.37
CA SER A 502 -16.21 8.74 -14.88
C SER A 502 -17.11 9.54 -13.95
N VAL A 503 -18.18 8.94 -13.43
CA VAL A 503 -19.07 9.58 -12.45
C VAL A 503 -18.31 9.90 -11.16
N VAL A 504 -17.58 8.94 -10.60
CA VAL A 504 -16.77 9.19 -9.37
C VAL A 504 -15.76 10.31 -9.62
N ASN A 505 -15.08 10.32 -10.76
CA ASN A 505 -14.14 11.39 -11.12
C ASN A 505 -14.83 12.75 -11.25
N ALA A 506 -16.05 12.81 -11.78
CA ALA A 506 -16.84 14.05 -11.84
C ALA A 506 -17.15 14.60 -10.44
N LEU A 507 -17.59 13.72 -9.53
CA LEU A 507 -17.89 14.08 -8.14
C LEU A 507 -16.63 14.56 -7.39
N MET A 508 -15.47 13.94 -7.63
CA MET A 508 -14.20 14.37 -7.04
C MET A 508 -13.77 15.75 -7.55
N ILE A 509 -13.93 16.01 -8.84
CA ILE A 509 -13.62 17.33 -9.42
C ILE A 509 -14.54 18.41 -8.84
N GLU A 510 -15.83 18.14 -8.71
CA GLU A 510 -16.77 19.05 -8.10
C GLU A 510 -16.44 19.31 -6.61
N ALA A 511 -16.08 18.28 -5.85
CA ALA A 511 -15.61 18.41 -4.47
C ALA A 511 -14.35 19.29 -4.39
N GLN A 512 -13.39 19.07 -5.28
CA GLN A 512 -12.17 19.88 -5.36
C GLN A 512 -12.47 21.35 -5.65
N ASN A 513 -13.36 21.62 -6.60
CA ASN A 513 -13.75 23.00 -6.96
C ASN A 513 -14.45 23.71 -5.79
N ARG A 514 -15.27 23.01 -5.01
CA ARG A 514 -15.91 23.57 -3.80
C ARG A 514 -14.89 23.88 -2.71
N MET A 515 -13.93 23.00 -2.46
CA MET A 515 -12.85 23.29 -1.52
C MET A 515 -12.00 24.47 -1.96
N ALA A 516 -11.70 24.58 -3.25
CA ALA A 516 -10.97 25.72 -3.81
C ALA A 516 -11.73 27.05 -3.62
N ALA A 517 -13.04 27.05 -3.84
CA ALA A 517 -13.89 28.23 -3.66
C ALA A 517 -13.95 28.70 -2.20
N VAL A 518 -14.05 27.76 -1.23
CA VAL A 518 -14.01 28.08 0.21
C VAL A 518 -12.66 28.68 0.58
N SER A 519 -11.56 28.06 0.17
CA SER A 519 -10.21 28.55 0.44
C SER A 519 -9.95 29.95 -0.16
N ALA A 520 -10.49 30.21 -1.34
CA ALA A 520 -10.38 31.54 -1.97
C ALA A 520 -11.19 32.61 -1.22
N ALA A 521 -12.36 32.25 -0.68
CA ALA A 521 -13.20 33.16 0.09
C ALA A 521 -12.58 33.53 1.45
N GLU A 522 -11.90 32.58 2.10
CA GLU A 522 -11.19 32.80 3.38
C GLU A 522 -9.94 33.68 3.23
N LEU A 523 -9.34 33.73 2.04
CA LEU A 523 -8.15 34.53 1.73
C LEU A 523 -8.49 35.91 1.14
N ALA A 524 -9.76 36.20 0.83
CA ALA A 524 -10.17 37.53 0.41
C ALA A 524 -10.03 38.48 1.61
N PRO A 525 -9.28 39.61 1.48
CA PRO A 525 -9.19 40.59 2.56
C PRO A 525 -10.59 41.08 2.88
N GLU A 526 -10.96 41.10 4.16
CA GLU A 526 -12.19 41.75 4.62
C GLU A 526 -12.19 43.17 4.05
N GLY A 527 -13.07 43.38 3.06
CA GLY A 527 -13.17 44.63 2.34
C GLY A 527 -13.46 45.76 3.32
N GLY A 528 -12.55 46.72 3.37
CA GLY A 528 -12.77 47.96 4.09
C GLY A 528 -14.07 48.62 3.60
N ALA A 529 -14.99 48.83 4.53
CA ALA A 529 -16.09 49.75 4.41
C ALA A 529 -15.62 51.15 4.81
#